data_4a468727055491662c2dde59adb22244
#
_entry.id   4a468727055491662c2dde59adb22244
#
_cell.length_a   1.000
_cell.length_b   1.000
_cell.length_c   1.000
_cell.angle_alpha   90.00
_cell.angle_beta   90.00
_cell.angle_gamma   90.00
#
_symmetry.space_group_name_H-M   'P 1'
#
loop_
_entity.id
_entity.type
_entity.pdbx_description
1 polymer ?
#
loop_
_entity_poly.entity_id
_entity_poly.type
_entity_poly.pdbx_seq_one_letter_code
_entity_poly.pdbx_strand_id
1 'polypeptide(L)'
;MMTKLLSTILFHLLVSACEAQTMQVWMKDGTQRQFAVSEIESVTFSEEGTDMEQLKQEIEKFLDEWNNAMIAADTTQLGAMMDDGIILRHITGMTQTKREWLEEVASGSMKYHKIEKRNVKVSLNAGGSVNVSFTSVITATIWGSYGTWTLNGTMLLVKRNGKWIRTD
;
A
#
# COMPACT_ATOMS: atom_id res chain seq x y z
N MET A 1 -29.69 -39.61 -41.95
CA MET A 1 -30.58 -38.56 -41.40
C MET A 1 -30.58 -38.71 -39.89
N MET A 2 -29.73 -37.94 -39.22
CA MET A 2 -29.55 -38.01 -37.76
C MET A 2 -30.33 -36.85 -37.11
N THR A 3 -31.38 -37.19 -36.41
CA THR A 3 -32.21 -36.27 -35.63
C THR A 3 -31.49 -35.93 -34.34
N LYS A 4 -31.09 -34.65 -34.18
CA LYS A 4 -30.56 -34.11 -32.93
C LYS A 4 -31.68 -33.93 -31.90
N LEU A 5 -31.63 -34.67 -30.81
CA LEU A 5 -32.47 -34.41 -29.63
C LEU A 5 -31.94 -33.16 -28.90
N LEU A 6 -32.73 -32.07 -28.92
CA LEU A 6 -32.55 -30.91 -28.05
C LEU A 6 -33.09 -31.28 -26.66
N SER A 7 -32.19 -31.43 -25.68
CA SER A 7 -32.58 -31.56 -24.28
C SER A 7 -32.85 -30.16 -23.72
N THR A 8 -34.12 -29.80 -23.58
CA THR A 8 -34.57 -28.57 -22.92
C THR A 8 -34.51 -28.80 -21.40
N ILE A 9 -33.53 -28.23 -20.74
CA ILE A 9 -33.46 -28.20 -19.26
C ILE A 9 -34.46 -27.14 -18.80
N LEU A 10 -35.62 -27.61 -18.31
CA LEU A 10 -36.66 -26.77 -17.71
C LEU A 10 -36.22 -26.38 -16.30
N PHE A 11 -35.77 -25.13 -16.13
CA PHE A 11 -35.46 -24.56 -14.82
C PHE A 11 -36.78 -24.26 -14.11
N HIS A 12 -37.17 -25.11 -13.18
CA HIS A 12 -38.29 -24.83 -12.28
C HIS A 12 -37.76 -23.90 -11.17
N LEU A 13 -38.13 -22.63 -11.25
CA LEU A 13 -37.93 -21.67 -10.16
C LEU A 13 -38.97 -21.99 -9.08
N LEU A 14 -38.63 -22.84 -8.13
CA LEU A 14 -39.39 -22.98 -6.88
C LEU A 14 -39.00 -21.81 -5.96
N VAL A 15 -39.87 -20.80 -5.92
CA VAL A 15 -39.81 -19.78 -4.85
C VAL A 15 -40.32 -20.46 -3.59
N SER A 16 -39.40 -21.01 -2.78
CA SER A 16 -39.68 -21.41 -1.41
C SER A 16 -38.86 -20.54 -0.47
N ALA A 17 -39.51 -20.08 0.58
CA ALA A 17 -39.09 -19.39 1.78
C ALA A 17 -37.59 -19.15 1.94
N CYS A 18 -37.25 -17.89 2.20
CA CYS A 18 -35.95 -17.34 2.52
C CYS A 18 -35.10 -18.24 3.44
N GLU A 19 -34.46 -19.28 2.90
CA GLU A 19 -33.33 -19.91 3.55
C GLU A 19 -32.11 -19.05 3.23
N ALA A 20 -31.45 -18.53 4.27
CA ALA A 20 -30.23 -17.76 4.13
C ALA A 20 -29.20 -18.61 3.38
N GLN A 21 -28.89 -18.21 2.14
CA GLN A 21 -27.87 -18.89 1.35
C GLN A 21 -26.52 -18.75 2.06
N THR A 22 -25.82 -19.87 2.22
CA THR A 22 -24.52 -19.90 2.88
C THR A 22 -23.47 -20.43 1.93
N MET A 23 -22.29 -19.80 1.96
CA MET A 23 -21.10 -20.27 1.28
C MET A 23 -20.30 -21.15 2.25
N GLN A 24 -19.95 -22.37 1.85
CA GLN A 24 -19.10 -23.27 2.62
C GLN A 24 -17.69 -23.29 2.00
N VAL A 25 -16.68 -23.03 2.83
CA VAL A 25 -15.27 -23.05 2.43
C VAL A 25 -14.56 -24.17 3.18
N TRP A 26 -14.01 -25.12 2.45
CA TRP A 26 -13.16 -26.18 2.98
C TRP A 26 -11.71 -25.72 2.98
N MET A 27 -11.09 -25.68 4.16
CA MET A 27 -9.68 -25.28 4.31
C MET A 27 -8.75 -26.47 4.05
N LYS A 28 -7.50 -26.18 3.68
CA LYS A 28 -6.47 -27.22 3.43
C LYS A 28 -6.12 -28.05 4.68
N ASP A 29 -6.37 -27.51 5.89
CA ASP A 29 -6.20 -28.18 7.18
C ASP A 29 -7.37 -29.12 7.54
N GLY A 30 -8.36 -29.25 6.65
CA GLY A 30 -9.55 -30.08 6.84
C GLY A 30 -10.67 -29.39 7.61
N THR A 31 -10.51 -28.14 8.05
CA THR A 31 -11.57 -27.38 8.71
C THR A 31 -12.57 -26.81 7.68
N GLN A 32 -13.80 -26.60 8.13
CA GLN A 32 -14.85 -25.98 7.32
C GLN A 32 -15.27 -24.65 7.95
N ARG A 33 -15.42 -23.62 7.11
CA ARG A 33 -16.02 -22.35 7.49
C ARG A 33 -17.27 -22.08 6.64
N GLN A 34 -18.26 -21.45 7.27
CA GLN A 34 -19.53 -21.11 6.64
C GLN A 34 -19.75 -19.59 6.75
N PHE A 35 -20.20 -18.98 5.66
CA PHE A 35 -20.45 -17.53 5.56
C PHE A 35 -21.87 -17.32 5.03
N ALA A 36 -22.60 -16.36 5.57
CA ALA A 36 -23.87 -15.92 5.00
C ALA A 36 -23.60 -15.18 3.68
N VAL A 37 -24.20 -15.62 2.57
CA VAL A 37 -23.98 -15.00 1.25
C VAL A 37 -24.39 -13.54 1.24
N SER A 38 -25.39 -13.15 2.04
CA SER A 38 -25.83 -11.77 2.21
C SER A 38 -24.79 -10.81 2.84
N GLU A 39 -23.77 -11.36 3.50
CA GLU A 39 -22.68 -10.60 4.10
C GLU A 39 -21.42 -10.55 3.23
N ILE A 40 -21.45 -11.21 2.07
CA ILE A 40 -20.32 -11.30 1.14
C ILE A 40 -20.53 -10.30 0.02
N GLU A 41 -19.71 -9.25 0.01
CA GLU A 41 -19.68 -8.27 -1.08
C GLU A 41 -18.94 -8.81 -2.31
N SER A 42 -17.82 -9.49 -2.08
CA SER A 42 -17.03 -10.13 -3.15
C SER A 42 -16.20 -11.30 -2.64
N VAL A 43 -15.91 -12.26 -3.51
CA VAL A 43 -14.93 -13.34 -3.26
C VAL A 43 -13.84 -13.24 -4.30
N THR A 44 -12.60 -12.98 -3.84
CA THR A 44 -11.43 -12.90 -4.71
C THR A 44 -10.51 -14.07 -4.37
N PHE A 45 -10.04 -14.78 -5.39
CA PHE A 45 -9.04 -15.83 -5.24
C PHE A 45 -7.70 -15.27 -5.72
N SER A 46 -6.74 -15.16 -4.82
CA SER A 46 -5.38 -14.76 -5.13
C SER A 46 -4.40 -15.80 -4.59
N GLU A 47 -3.27 -15.97 -5.25
CA GLU A 47 -2.14 -16.72 -4.69
C GLU A 47 -1.38 -15.79 -3.74
N GLU A 48 -1.48 -16.01 -2.43
CA GLU A 48 -0.89 -15.15 -1.38
C GLU A 48 0.57 -14.76 -1.67
N GLY A 49 1.37 -15.67 -2.24
CA GLY A 49 2.76 -15.41 -2.60
C GLY A 49 2.91 -14.38 -3.72
N THR A 50 2.03 -14.42 -4.72
CA THR A 50 2.06 -13.52 -5.88
C THR A 50 1.61 -12.11 -5.48
N ASP A 51 0.56 -12.00 -4.67
CA ASP A 51 0.05 -10.71 -4.20
C ASP A 51 1.05 -9.98 -3.30
N MET A 52 1.73 -10.70 -2.40
CA MET A 52 2.74 -10.10 -1.52
C MET A 52 3.99 -9.68 -2.28
N GLU A 53 4.43 -10.44 -3.28
CA GLU A 53 5.56 -10.04 -4.12
C GLU A 53 5.23 -8.83 -4.99
N GLN A 54 4.03 -8.80 -5.56
CA GLN A 54 3.55 -7.64 -6.32
C GLN A 54 3.42 -6.40 -5.42
N LEU A 55 2.85 -6.55 -4.22
CA LEU A 55 2.78 -5.48 -3.23
C LEU A 55 4.16 -4.94 -2.88
N LYS A 56 5.13 -5.82 -2.63
CA LYS A 56 6.50 -5.42 -2.34
C LYS A 56 7.11 -4.61 -3.48
N GLN A 57 6.93 -5.04 -4.73
CA GLN A 57 7.42 -4.31 -5.91
C GLN A 57 6.78 -2.92 -6.03
N GLU A 58 5.46 -2.81 -5.80
CA GLU A 58 4.77 -1.51 -5.78
C GLU A 58 5.33 -0.57 -4.69
N ILE A 59 5.58 -1.09 -3.50
CA ILE A 59 6.13 -0.32 -2.39
C ILE A 59 7.60 0.08 -2.65
N GLU A 60 8.40 -0.81 -3.19
CA GLU A 60 9.78 -0.47 -3.57
C GLU A 60 9.82 0.61 -4.64
N LYS A 61 8.92 0.56 -5.62
CA LYS A 61 8.76 1.62 -6.61
C LYS A 61 8.35 2.95 -5.97
N PHE A 62 7.37 2.93 -5.04
CA PHE A 62 6.98 4.14 -4.29
C PHE A 62 8.18 4.76 -3.55
N LEU A 63 9.00 3.95 -2.88
CA LEU A 63 10.19 4.44 -2.18
C LEU A 63 11.24 5.01 -3.13
N ASP A 64 11.40 4.44 -4.33
CA ASP A 64 12.30 4.99 -5.35
C ASP A 64 11.80 6.34 -5.89
N GLU A 65 10.51 6.45 -6.19
CA GLU A 65 9.87 7.70 -6.61
C GLU A 65 9.98 8.78 -5.51
N TRP A 66 9.74 8.40 -4.26
CA TRP A 66 9.90 9.27 -3.10
C TRP A 66 11.33 9.80 -2.96
N ASN A 67 12.33 8.91 -2.99
CA ASN A 67 13.73 9.28 -2.87
C ASN A 67 14.21 10.15 -4.04
N ASN A 68 13.78 9.82 -5.27
CA ASN A 68 14.10 10.61 -6.46
C ASN A 68 13.48 12.01 -6.39
N ALA A 69 12.24 12.12 -5.93
CA ALA A 69 11.57 13.41 -5.75
C ALA A 69 12.26 14.26 -4.66
N MET A 70 12.73 13.65 -3.57
CA MET A 70 13.54 14.36 -2.54
C MET A 70 14.85 14.89 -3.13
N ILE A 71 15.57 14.09 -3.90
CA ILE A 71 16.85 14.50 -4.53
C ILE A 71 16.62 15.60 -5.57
N ALA A 72 15.55 15.48 -6.35
CA ALA A 72 15.18 16.48 -7.37
C ALA A 72 14.54 17.75 -6.79
N ALA A 73 14.23 17.78 -5.48
CA ALA A 73 13.42 18.81 -4.84
C ALA A 73 12.04 19.01 -5.53
N ASP A 74 11.46 17.92 -6.06
CA ASP A 74 10.13 17.94 -6.68
C ASP A 74 9.03 17.93 -5.59
N THR A 75 8.76 19.12 -5.09
CA THR A 75 7.75 19.33 -4.04
C THR A 75 6.32 19.08 -4.51
N THR A 76 6.06 19.14 -5.81
CA THR A 76 4.76 18.80 -6.38
C THR A 76 4.52 17.29 -6.26
N GLN A 77 5.50 16.47 -6.69
CA GLN A 77 5.43 15.03 -6.56
C GLN A 77 5.39 14.60 -5.09
N LEU A 78 6.30 15.12 -4.25
CA LEU A 78 6.33 14.83 -2.81
C LEU A 78 4.99 15.18 -2.14
N GLY A 79 4.42 16.33 -2.47
CA GLY A 79 3.13 16.77 -1.96
C GLY A 79 1.99 15.83 -2.34
N ALA A 80 2.00 15.29 -3.56
CA ALA A 80 1.02 14.30 -4.02
C ALA A 80 1.17 12.91 -3.38
N MET A 81 2.35 12.60 -2.83
CA MET A 81 2.66 11.33 -2.19
C MET A 81 2.39 11.32 -0.67
N MET A 82 1.93 12.44 -0.09
CA MET A 82 1.66 12.59 1.33
C MET A 82 0.23 13.03 1.61
N ASP A 83 -0.32 12.57 2.74
CA ASP A 83 -1.55 13.12 3.31
C ASP A 83 -1.34 14.58 3.75
N ASP A 84 -2.39 15.41 3.69
CA ASP A 84 -2.27 16.84 4.06
C ASP A 84 -2.04 17.05 5.55
N GLY A 85 -2.54 16.14 6.37
CA GLY A 85 -2.40 16.21 7.84
C GLY A 85 -1.13 15.57 8.40
N ILE A 86 -0.20 15.10 7.55
CA ILE A 86 1.00 14.42 8.03
C ILE A 86 1.91 15.34 8.85
N ILE A 87 2.49 14.79 9.90
CA ILE A 87 3.54 15.43 10.71
C ILE A 87 4.81 14.63 10.60
N LEU A 88 5.81 15.19 9.94
CA LEU A 88 7.10 14.59 9.74
C LEU A 88 7.97 14.78 10.99
N ARG A 89 8.57 13.69 11.48
CA ARG A 89 9.48 13.74 12.63
C ARG A 89 10.92 13.51 12.19
N HIS A 90 11.80 14.44 12.56
CA HIS A 90 13.23 14.34 12.32
C HIS A 90 13.96 13.55 13.42
N ILE A 91 15.19 13.12 13.12
CA ILE A 91 16.04 12.39 14.08
C ILE A 91 16.33 13.18 15.35
N THR A 92 16.30 14.51 15.28
CA THR A 92 16.47 15.42 16.42
C THR A 92 15.24 15.48 17.33
N GLY A 93 14.13 14.84 16.91
CA GLY A 93 12.82 14.95 17.57
C GLY A 93 11.99 16.15 17.12
N MET A 94 12.55 17.06 16.31
CA MET A 94 11.79 18.15 15.69
C MET A 94 10.71 17.61 14.78
N THR A 95 9.58 18.28 14.75
CA THR A 95 8.45 17.95 13.88
C THR A 95 8.16 19.07 12.91
N GLN A 96 7.73 18.73 11.71
CA GLN A 96 7.28 19.66 10.67
C GLN A 96 5.97 19.17 10.07
N THR A 97 5.13 20.10 9.75
CA THR A 97 3.97 19.85 8.87
C THR A 97 4.44 19.55 7.45
N LYS A 98 3.61 18.92 6.64
CA LYS A 98 3.85 18.72 5.21
C LYS A 98 4.31 20.01 4.53
N ARG A 99 3.59 21.11 4.77
CA ARG A 99 3.89 22.42 4.16
C ARG A 99 5.29 22.92 4.52
N GLU A 100 5.63 22.93 5.82
CA GLU A 100 6.92 23.39 6.29
C GLU A 100 8.08 22.58 5.71
N TRP A 101 7.93 21.25 5.68
CA TRP A 101 8.97 20.39 5.11
C TRP A 101 9.14 20.62 3.60
N LEU A 102 8.03 20.75 2.84
CA LEU A 102 8.10 21.01 1.40
C LEU A 102 8.74 22.39 1.11
N GLU A 103 8.46 23.42 1.91
CA GLU A 103 9.07 24.75 1.81
C GLU A 103 10.60 24.67 2.04
N GLU A 104 11.08 23.88 3.01
CA GLU A 104 12.51 23.69 3.24
C GLU A 104 13.20 22.88 2.15
N VAL A 105 12.52 21.89 1.57
CA VAL A 105 13.02 21.17 0.41
C VAL A 105 13.10 22.10 -0.80
N ALA A 106 12.06 22.90 -1.07
CA ALA A 106 12.01 23.85 -2.17
C ALA A 106 13.10 24.94 -2.07
N SER A 107 13.34 25.46 -0.86
CA SER A 107 14.35 26.49 -0.60
C SER A 107 15.78 25.96 -0.66
N GLY A 108 15.96 24.63 -0.58
CA GLY A 108 17.27 24.00 -0.45
C GLY A 108 17.85 24.03 0.96
N SER A 109 17.08 24.50 1.98
CA SER A 109 17.48 24.39 3.39
C SER A 109 17.63 22.93 3.80
N MET A 110 16.81 22.04 3.20
CA MET A 110 16.94 20.59 3.25
C MET A 110 17.23 20.07 1.83
N LYS A 111 18.51 19.97 1.48
CA LYS A 111 18.94 19.53 0.13
C LYS A 111 19.49 18.11 0.19
N TYR A 112 18.81 17.19 -0.46
CA TYR A 112 19.21 15.79 -0.56
C TYR A 112 20.06 15.58 -1.80
N HIS A 113 21.22 14.93 -1.64
CA HIS A 113 22.17 14.69 -2.74
C HIS A 113 22.16 13.24 -3.20
N LYS A 114 22.01 12.30 -2.26
CA LYS A 114 21.96 10.87 -2.51
C LYS A 114 21.16 10.18 -1.41
N ILE A 115 20.34 9.24 -1.79
CA ILE A 115 19.57 8.40 -0.87
C ILE A 115 19.66 6.95 -1.36
N GLU A 116 20.15 6.06 -0.49
CA GLU A 116 20.15 4.62 -0.73
C GLU A 116 19.18 3.97 0.25
N LYS A 117 18.23 3.19 -0.25
CA LYS A 117 17.36 2.37 0.59
C LYS A 117 17.96 0.97 0.78
N ARG A 118 17.82 0.42 1.99
CA ARG A 118 18.27 -0.94 2.36
C ARG A 118 17.25 -1.57 3.30
N ASN A 119 17.26 -2.91 3.38
CA ASN A 119 16.48 -3.66 4.36
C ASN A 119 14.98 -3.35 4.35
N VAL A 120 14.40 -3.16 3.16
CA VAL A 120 12.96 -2.86 3.02
C VAL A 120 12.15 -4.07 3.47
N LYS A 121 11.24 -3.84 4.43
CA LYS A 121 10.27 -4.82 4.90
C LYS A 121 8.87 -4.23 4.73
N VAL A 122 7.98 -5.02 4.17
CA VAL A 122 6.59 -4.65 3.87
C VAL A 122 5.66 -5.54 4.67
N SER A 123 4.67 -4.95 5.34
CA SER A 123 3.70 -5.66 6.16
C SER A 123 2.30 -5.13 5.86
N LEU A 124 1.45 -5.98 5.32
CA LEU A 124 0.05 -5.64 5.04
C LEU A 124 -0.77 -5.74 6.34
N ASN A 125 -1.50 -4.68 6.66
CA ASN A 125 -2.40 -4.62 7.82
C ASN A 125 -3.82 -5.04 7.43
N ALA A 126 -4.61 -5.46 8.42
CA ALA A 126 -6.05 -5.58 8.25
C ALA A 126 -6.63 -4.23 7.79
N GLY A 127 -7.42 -4.23 6.71
CA GLY A 127 -7.98 -2.99 6.12
C GLY A 127 -7.13 -2.38 5.01
N GLY A 128 -6.06 -3.08 4.54
CA GLY A 128 -5.35 -2.75 3.30
C GLY A 128 -4.30 -1.65 3.41
N SER A 129 -4.04 -1.09 4.60
CA SER A 129 -2.87 -0.23 4.81
C SER A 129 -1.59 -1.05 4.91
N VAL A 130 -0.45 -0.43 4.64
CA VAL A 130 0.85 -1.11 4.59
C VAL A 130 1.84 -0.39 5.50
N ASN A 131 2.42 -1.13 6.45
CA ASN A 131 3.58 -0.67 7.18
C ASN A 131 4.84 -1.02 6.40
N VAL A 132 5.68 -0.02 6.19
CA VAL A 132 6.98 -0.17 5.54
C VAL A 132 8.07 0.22 6.51
N SER A 133 9.06 -0.63 6.73
CA SER A 133 10.28 -0.28 7.45
C SER A 133 11.49 -0.45 6.55
N PHE A 134 12.45 0.44 6.68
CA PHE A 134 13.64 0.46 5.84
C PHE A 134 14.80 1.15 6.53
N THR A 135 15.99 0.95 6.02
CA THR A 135 17.19 1.74 6.37
C THR A 135 17.50 2.66 5.18
N SER A 136 17.70 3.96 5.44
CA SER A 136 18.16 4.93 4.44
C SER A 136 19.57 5.39 4.76
N VAL A 137 20.44 5.38 3.76
CA VAL A 137 21.74 6.09 3.83
C VAL A 137 21.59 7.36 3.02
N ILE A 138 21.52 8.49 3.72
CA ILE A 138 21.18 9.80 3.15
C ILE A 138 22.40 10.70 3.19
N THR A 139 22.86 11.16 2.03
CA THR A 139 23.84 12.26 1.92
C THR A 139 23.08 13.54 1.58
N ALA A 140 23.17 14.54 2.43
CA ALA A 140 22.39 15.77 2.31
C ALA A 140 23.13 16.97 2.89
N THR A 141 22.65 18.18 2.57
CA THR A 141 22.93 19.43 3.28
C THR A 141 21.64 19.83 3.99
N ILE A 142 21.64 19.78 5.31
CA ILE A 142 20.48 20.09 6.14
C ILE A 142 20.84 21.29 7.00
N TRP A 143 20.13 22.41 6.79
CA TRP A 143 20.37 23.70 7.47
C TRP A 143 21.85 24.11 7.47
N GLY A 144 22.50 23.96 6.30
CA GLY A 144 23.91 24.31 6.10
C GLY A 144 24.90 23.22 6.52
N SER A 145 24.49 22.16 7.21
CA SER A 145 25.35 21.06 7.61
C SER A 145 25.34 19.95 6.54
N TYR A 146 26.49 19.72 5.91
CA TYR A 146 26.67 18.61 4.97
C TYR A 146 27.07 17.34 5.73
N GLY A 147 26.46 16.21 5.40
CA GLY A 147 26.79 14.92 6.00
C GLY A 147 26.14 13.74 5.34
N THR A 148 26.48 12.55 5.84
CA THR A 148 25.86 11.28 5.49
C THR A 148 25.36 10.61 6.75
N TRP A 149 24.07 10.27 6.76
CA TRP A 149 23.41 9.65 7.92
C TRP A 149 22.80 8.32 7.52
N THR A 150 22.91 7.33 8.38
CA THR A 150 22.19 6.05 8.26
C THR A 150 21.03 6.08 9.24
N LEU A 151 19.81 6.05 8.70
CA LEU A 151 18.58 6.22 9.45
C LEU A 151 17.67 5.01 9.25
N ASN A 152 17.05 4.54 10.32
CA ASN A 152 15.94 3.60 10.23
C ASN A 152 14.64 4.42 10.12
N GLY A 153 13.89 4.16 9.08
CA GLY A 153 12.60 4.81 8.80
C GLY A 153 11.46 3.83 8.83
N THR A 154 10.29 4.37 9.12
CA THR A 154 9.00 3.69 8.95
C THR A 154 8.07 4.60 8.16
N MET A 155 7.14 4.01 7.43
CA MET A 155 6.04 4.71 6.76
C MET A 155 4.78 3.87 6.87
N LEU A 156 3.66 4.54 7.14
CA LEU A 156 2.34 3.97 6.95
C LEU A 156 1.78 4.44 5.61
N LEU A 157 1.50 3.51 4.71
CA LEU A 157 0.99 3.78 3.38
C LEU A 157 -0.45 3.29 3.24
N VAL A 158 -1.28 4.09 2.58
CA VAL A 158 -2.63 3.71 2.16
C VAL A 158 -2.78 3.90 0.66
N LYS A 159 -3.57 3.06 0.00
CA LYS A 159 -3.83 3.19 -1.44
C LYS A 159 -5.12 3.99 -1.64
N ARG A 160 -5.04 5.16 -2.30
CA ARG A 160 -6.18 6.01 -2.66
C ARG A 160 -6.18 6.26 -4.16
N ASN A 161 -7.28 5.94 -4.83
CA ASN A 161 -7.41 6.09 -6.29
C ASN A 161 -6.24 5.44 -7.06
N GLY A 162 -5.83 4.24 -6.63
CA GLY A 162 -4.73 3.48 -7.24
C GLY A 162 -3.31 3.96 -6.91
N LYS A 163 -3.14 5.01 -6.09
CA LYS A 163 -1.84 5.57 -5.70
C LYS A 163 -1.56 5.34 -4.22
N TRP A 164 -0.31 5.03 -3.89
CA TRP A 164 0.15 4.97 -2.52
C TRP A 164 0.37 6.37 -1.94
N ILE A 165 -0.13 6.59 -0.73
CA ILE A 165 -0.05 7.86 0.01
C ILE A 165 0.52 7.58 1.40
N ARG A 166 1.54 8.31 1.80
CA ARG A 166 2.10 8.30 3.15
C ARG A 166 1.19 9.07 4.11
N THR A 167 0.88 8.48 5.29
CA THR A 167 -0.10 9.05 6.25
C THR A 167 0.45 9.28 7.65
N ASP A 168 1.73 8.94 7.93
CA ASP A 168 2.42 9.08 9.22
C ASP A 168 3.66 9.97 9.17
#